data_1e853b8869bb6c63c5c1edc1c9e9531c
#
_entry.id   1e853b8869bb6c63c5c1edc1c9e9531c
#
_cell.length_a   1.000
_cell.length_b   1.000
_cell.length_c   1.000
_cell.angle_alpha   90.00
_cell.angle_beta   90.00
_cell.angle_gamma   90.00
#
_symmetry.space_group_name_H-M   'P 1'
#
loop_
_entity.id
_entity.type
_entity.pdbx_description
1 polymer ?
#
loop_
_entity_poly.entity_id
_entity_poly.type
_entity_poly.pdbx_seq_one_letter_code
_entity_poly.pdbx_strand_id
1 'polypeptide(L)'
;MSDRGFFLTLHAVRRQLAAMPNDFYFLRLIHGSTRRPCPGERVWDVDQLARGSVLRLLRARNGQGFNIYLLPYAEYGNAGYILLDLDHATADVLPRMRAQGHEPCVVLQTSPGHLQAWVRISLTPLAPPLATAISKQLAHAYGGDWASTDWRHLGRLAGFRNQKLERCTAFGSAPWVKVVEARPILASAAQDLLRSARQAIAEQSTAAPLPGIDPGLHRSQESAMTAQGAARIYRSWMERWHILERFPHVDWSIVDLWLASKLLALHISPTQVAAILRLGSPDFPRQHGDPEDYLRRTLARAAAPRTVCSTPATAAPGRPRALIDP
;
A
#
# COMPACT_ATOMS: atom_id res chain seq x y z
N MET A 1 -23.93 21.65 -26.36
CA MET A 1 -24.40 21.38 -24.99
C MET A 1 -23.19 21.27 -24.05
N SER A 2 -23.15 22.05 -23.01
CA SER A 2 -22.07 22.04 -22.01
C SER A 2 -22.11 20.70 -21.26
N ASP A 3 -20.99 19.92 -21.27
CA ASP A 3 -20.88 18.67 -20.48
C ASP A 3 -20.76 18.99 -18.98
N ARG A 4 -21.91 19.14 -18.32
CA ARG A 4 -22.01 19.40 -16.88
C ARG A 4 -21.19 18.40 -16.07
N GLY A 5 -21.16 17.14 -16.48
CA GLY A 5 -20.38 16.10 -15.79
C GLY A 5 -18.87 16.34 -15.89
N PHE A 6 -18.39 16.86 -17.01
CA PHE A 6 -17.00 17.25 -17.18
C PHE A 6 -16.62 18.41 -16.27
N PHE A 7 -17.46 19.45 -16.16
CA PHE A 7 -17.19 20.57 -15.26
C PHE A 7 -17.15 20.18 -13.81
N LEU A 8 -18.01 19.26 -13.37
CA LEU A 8 -17.96 18.71 -12.01
C LEU A 8 -16.64 17.94 -11.76
N THR A 9 -16.20 17.13 -12.73
CA THR A 9 -14.91 16.44 -12.64
C THR A 9 -13.75 17.45 -12.56
N LEU A 10 -13.72 18.43 -13.45
CA LEU A 10 -12.69 19.46 -13.50
C LEU A 10 -12.62 20.23 -12.16
N HIS A 11 -13.79 20.63 -11.64
CA HIS A 11 -13.87 21.35 -10.36
C HIS A 11 -13.36 20.48 -9.18
N ALA A 12 -13.76 19.22 -9.10
CA ALA A 12 -13.33 18.30 -8.06
C ALA A 12 -11.81 18.06 -8.08
N VAL A 13 -11.25 17.81 -9.27
CA VAL A 13 -9.80 17.63 -9.45
C VAL A 13 -9.05 18.89 -9.02
N ARG A 14 -9.42 20.07 -9.57
CA ARG A 14 -8.75 21.34 -9.22
C ARG A 14 -8.83 21.64 -7.71
N ARG A 15 -9.97 21.36 -7.09
CA ARG A 15 -10.15 21.56 -5.65
C ARG A 15 -9.23 20.63 -4.83
N GLN A 16 -9.07 19.37 -5.24
CA GLN A 16 -8.15 18.44 -4.57
C GLN A 16 -6.70 18.88 -4.77
N LEU A 17 -6.27 19.18 -5.99
CA LEU A 17 -4.89 19.60 -6.28
C LEU A 17 -4.52 20.91 -5.56
N ALA A 18 -5.42 21.89 -5.52
CA ALA A 18 -5.21 23.15 -4.82
C ALA A 18 -5.02 22.98 -3.29
N ALA A 19 -5.65 21.96 -2.71
CA ALA A 19 -5.49 21.63 -1.29
C ALA A 19 -4.26 20.77 -0.98
N MET A 20 -3.65 20.19 -2.01
CA MET A 20 -2.44 19.39 -1.91
C MET A 20 -1.34 19.97 -2.82
N PRO A 21 -0.92 21.24 -2.65
CA PRO A 21 0.02 21.87 -3.58
C PRO A 21 1.32 21.08 -3.68
N ASN A 22 1.62 20.63 -4.90
CA ASN A 22 2.81 19.89 -5.29
C ASN A 22 3.02 20.09 -6.80
N ASP A 23 4.27 20.11 -7.25
CA ASP A 23 4.59 20.37 -8.65
C ASP A 23 4.24 19.17 -9.54
N PHE A 24 4.42 17.97 -9.02
CA PHE A 24 4.26 16.72 -9.74
C PHE A 24 3.38 15.72 -9.00
N TYR A 25 2.63 14.93 -9.77
CA TYR A 25 1.77 13.87 -9.25
C TYR A 25 1.98 12.59 -10.05
N PHE A 26 2.16 11.50 -9.35
CA PHE A 26 2.12 10.17 -9.94
C PHE A 26 0.68 9.69 -10.06
N LEU A 27 0.28 9.27 -11.26
CA LEU A 27 -1.02 8.67 -11.52
C LEU A 27 -0.89 7.20 -11.87
N ARG A 28 -1.79 6.42 -11.30
CA ARG A 28 -1.98 5.01 -11.61
C ARG A 28 -3.44 4.73 -11.90
N LEU A 29 -3.69 4.02 -12.99
CA LEU A 29 -5.01 3.56 -13.38
C LEU A 29 -5.07 2.05 -13.15
N ILE A 30 -6.05 1.58 -12.35
CA ILE A 30 -6.22 0.16 -12.04
C ILE A 30 -7.65 -0.24 -12.36
N HIS A 31 -7.81 -1.27 -13.17
CA HIS A 31 -9.14 -1.76 -13.54
C HIS A 31 -9.89 -2.31 -12.32
N GLY A 32 -11.14 -1.90 -12.12
CA GLY A 32 -11.91 -2.18 -10.90
C GLY A 32 -12.14 -3.66 -10.63
N SER A 33 -12.45 -4.45 -11.68
CA SER A 33 -12.73 -5.88 -11.55
C SER A 33 -11.47 -6.75 -11.68
N THR A 34 -10.64 -6.53 -12.70
CA THR A 34 -9.46 -7.38 -12.97
C THR A 34 -8.25 -7.04 -12.12
N ARG A 35 -8.25 -5.90 -11.42
CA ARG A 35 -7.13 -5.37 -10.64
C ARG A 35 -5.84 -5.14 -11.44
N ARG A 36 -5.91 -5.23 -12.76
CA ARG A 36 -4.75 -4.99 -13.63
C ARG A 36 -4.49 -3.50 -13.80
N PRO A 37 -3.23 -3.04 -13.70
CA PRO A 37 -2.88 -1.67 -14.02
C PRO A 37 -3.00 -1.42 -15.52
N CYS A 38 -3.34 -0.18 -15.89
CA CYS A 38 -3.23 0.29 -17.25
C CYS A 38 -1.75 0.54 -17.57
N PRO A 39 -1.20 0.07 -18.68
CA PRO A 39 0.14 0.45 -19.10
C PRO A 39 0.27 1.98 -19.26
N GLY A 40 1.46 2.53 -18.98
CA GLY A 40 1.73 3.96 -19.14
C GLY A 40 1.53 4.79 -17.87
N GLU A 41 1.79 4.21 -16.71
CA GLU A 41 1.95 4.97 -15.47
C GLU A 41 3.00 6.07 -15.65
N ARG A 42 2.69 7.27 -15.20
CA ARG A 42 3.65 8.37 -15.29
C ARG A 42 3.42 9.45 -14.24
N VAL A 43 4.45 10.23 -14.05
CA VAL A 43 4.41 11.49 -13.32
C VAL A 43 3.88 12.57 -14.24
N TRP A 44 3.00 13.38 -13.73
CA TRP A 44 2.37 14.51 -14.41
C TRP A 44 2.72 15.80 -13.67
N ASP A 45 3.08 16.80 -14.42
CA ASP A 45 3.08 18.18 -13.96
C ASP A 45 1.64 18.61 -13.60
N VAL A 46 1.50 19.44 -12.56
CA VAL A 46 0.19 19.87 -12.04
C VAL A 46 -0.66 20.55 -13.09
N ASP A 47 -0.06 21.41 -13.93
CA ASP A 47 -0.78 22.14 -14.97
C ASP A 47 -1.23 21.22 -16.09
N GLN A 48 -0.40 20.24 -16.45
CA GLN A 48 -0.77 19.19 -17.41
C GLN A 48 -1.93 18.35 -16.89
N LEU A 49 -1.86 17.91 -15.62
CA LEU A 49 -2.91 17.11 -15.00
C LEU A 49 -4.25 17.85 -14.95
N ALA A 50 -4.22 19.16 -14.70
CA ALA A 50 -5.41 20.00 -14.64
C ALA A 50 -5.97 20.40 -16.04
N ARG A 51 -5.31 20.01 -17.14
CA ARG A 51 -5.78 20.32 -18.52
C ARG A 51 -7.03 19.53 -18.87
N GLY A 52 -7.96 20.20 -19.54
CA GLY A 52 -9.22 19.60 -19.94
C GLY A 52 -9.07 18.37 -20.85
N SER A 53 -8.05 18.33 -21.72
CA SER A 53 -7.77 17.18 -22.58
C SER A 53 -7.37 15.93 -21.78
N VAL A 54 -6.50 16.09 -20.79
CA VAL A 54 -6.08 15.00 -19.89
C VAL A 54 -7.26 14.48 -19.07
N LEU A 55 -8.08 15.38 -18.51
CA LEU A 55 -9.24 14.98 -17.74
C LEU A 55 -10.31 14.26 -18.59
N ARG A 56 -10.48 14.63 -19.87
CA ARG A 56 -11.35 13.88 -20.79
C ARG A 56 -10.81 12.47 -21.02
N LEU A 57 -9.50 12.31 -21.24
CA LEU A 57 -8.87 11.00 -21.36
C LEU A 57 -9.09 10.15 -20.10
N LEU A 58 -8.85 10.72 -18.93
CA LEU A 58 -9.05 10.01 -17.65
C LEU A 58 -10.52 9.61 -17.44
N ARG A 59 -11.47 10.48 -17.83
CA ARG A 59 -12.92 10.15 -17.81
C ARG A 59 -13.26 8.99 -18.75
N ALA A 60 -12.70 8.98 -19.95
CA ALA A 60 -12.90 7.88 -20.89
C ALA A 60 -12.36 6.56 -20.28
N ARG A 61 -11.16 6.56 -19.68
CA ARG A 61 -10.61 5.40 -18.97
C ARG A 61 -11.46 4.98 -17.78
N ASN A 62 -11.95 5.94 -16.99
CA ASN A 62 -12.85 5.64 -15.88
C ASN A 62 -14.17 5.02 -16.36
N GLY A 63 -14.73 5.49 -17.49
CA GLY A 63 -15.89 4.87 -18.15
C GLY A 63 -15.63 3.44 -18.64
N GLN A 64 -14.37 3.08 -18.93
CA GLN A 64 -13.92 1.73 -19.26
C GLN A 64 -13.67 0.84 -18.04
N GLY A 65 -14.00 1.28 -16.83
CA GLY A 65 -13.85 0.49 -15.60
C GLY A 65 -12.54 0.74 -14.83
N PHE A 66 -11.71 1.70 -15.24
CA PHE A 66 -10.47 2.01 -14.50
C PHE A 66 -10.73 2.97 -13.34
N ASN A 67 -10.22 2.64 -12.17
CA ASN A 67 -10.06 3.56 -11.05
C ASN A 67 -8.87 4.47 -11.30
N ILE A 68 -9.00 5.73 -10.93
CA ILE A 68 -7.93 6.72 -11.05
C ILE A 68 -7.34 7.00 -9.68
N TYR A 69 -6.06 6.71 -9.52
CA TYR A 69 -5.31 6.93 -8.29
C TYR A 69 -4.26 8.01 -8.47
N LEU A 70 -3.99 8.71 -7.38
CA LEU A 70 -3.07 9.83 -7.30
C LEU A 70 -2.12 9.66 -6.12
N LEU A 71 -0.88 10.10 -6.29
CA LEU A 71 0.09 10.32 -5.23
C LEU A 71 0.85 11.62 -5.51
N PRO A 72 0.93 12.60 -4.58
CA PRO A 72 1.89 13.69 -4.69
C PRO A 72 3.30 13.13 -4.81
N TYR A 73 4.02 13.51 -5.87
CA TYR A 73 5.30 12.92 -6.22
C TYR A 73 6.47 13.74 -5.70
N ALA A 74 7.44 13.05 -5.13
CA ALA A 74 8.78 13.56 -4.88
C ALA A 74 9.79 12.52 -5.37
N GLU A 75 10.90 12.97 -5.95
CA GLU A 75 11.89 12.09 -6.56
C GLU A 75 12.51 11.13 -5.53
N TYR A 76 12.78 11.64 -4.33
CA TYR A 76 13.43 10.88 -3.26
C TYR A 76 12.55 10.85 -2.01
N GLY A 77 11.49 10.01 -2.02
CA GLY A 77 10.67 9.80 -0.85
C GLY A 77 9.20 10.21 -1.01
N ASN A 78 8.59 10.56 0.11
CA ASN A 78 7.20 11.02 0.17
C ASN A 78 7.13 12.54 0.11
N ALA A 79 6.25 13.12 -0.68
CA ALA A 79 6.11 14.57 -0.85
C ALA A 79 5.54 15.32 0.39
N GLY A 80 5.59 14.72 1.57
CA GLY A 80 5.09 15.30 2.82
C GLY A 80 3.61 15.06 3.09
N TYR A 81 2.96 14.21 2.32
CA TYR A 81 1.54 13.87 2.46
C TYR A 81 1.36 12.42 2.90
N ILE A 82 0.59 12.21 3.94
CA ILE A 82 0.23 10.89 4.45
C ILE A 82 -1.24 10.64 4.15
N LEU A 83 -1.51 9.50 3.52
CA LEU A 83 -2.87 9.02 3.27
C LEU A 83 -3.33 8.12 4.42
N LEU A 84 -4.56 8.35 4.88
CA LEU A 84 -5.32 7.42 5.70
C LEU A 84 -6.51 6.90 4.90
N ASP A 85 -6.60 5.60 4.76
CA ASP A 85 -7.80 4.93 4.22
C ASP A 85 -8.69 4.53 5.40
N LEU A 86 -9.85 5.18 5.50
CA LEU A 86 -10.75 5.11 6.64
C LEU A 86 -12.01 4.35 6.21
N ASP A 87 -11.86 3.04 6.09
CA ASP A 87 -12.99 2.14 5.84
C ASP A 87 -13.82 2.02 7.12
N HIS A 88 -15.15 2.21 6.99
CA HIS A 88 -16.09 2.22 8.13
C HIS A 88 -15.83 3.32 9.16
N ALA A 89 -15.35 4.48 8.71
CA ALA A 89 -15.11 5.63 9.55
C ALA A 89 -16.36 6.03 10.35
N THR A 90 -16.20 6.20 11.65
CA THR A 90 -17.22 6.76 12.52
C THR A 90 -17.36 8.27 12.30
N ALA A 91 -18.53 8.85 12.60
CA ALA A 91 -18.78 10.27 12.38
C ALA A 91 -17.83 11.19 13.16
N ASP A 92 -17.23 10.71 14.25
CA ASP A 92 -16.31 11.43 15.12
C ASP A 92 -14.85 11.41 14.65
N VAL A 93 -14.47 10.59 13.67
CA VAL A 93 -13.05 10.44 13.27
C VAL A 93 -12.42 11.75 12.82
N LEU A 94 -13.10 12.52 11.98
CA LEU A 94 -12.57 13.81 11.50
C LEU A 94 -12.53 14.88 12.62
N PRO A 95 -13.57 15.05 13.47
CA PRO A 95 -13.49 15.86 14.69
C PRO A 95 -12.30 15.47 15.59
N ARG A 96 -12.06 14.19 15.84
CA ARG A 96 -10.92 13.71 16.63
C ARG A 96 -9.58 14.05 15.98
N MET A 97 -9.44 13.86 14.67
CA MET A 97 -8.23 14.23 13.94
C MET A 97 -7.91 15.73 14.14
N ARG A 98 -8.93 16.61 14.03
CA ARG A 98 -8.74 18.05 14.24
C ARG A 98 -8.39 18.39 15.68
N ALA A 99 -9.07 17.77 16.65
CA ALA A 99 -8.82 18.02 18.07
C ALA A 99 -7.39 17.62 18.50
N GLN A 100 -6.78 16.67 17.77
CA GLN A 100 -5.40 16.22 18.01
C GLN A 100 -4.36 16.92 17.12
N GLY A 101 -4.76 17.91 16.34
CA GLY A 101 -3.85 18.64 15.45
C GLY A 101 -3.39 17.86 14.23
N HIS A 102 -4.12 16.81 13.84
CA HIS A 102 -3.87 16.00 12.65
C HIS A 102 -4.86 16.35 11.53
N GLU A 103 -5.12 17.64 11.33
CA GLU A 103 -6.11 18.15 10.39
C GLU A 103 -5.81 17.67 8.96
N PRO A 104 -6.78 17.00 8.30
CA PRO A 104 -6.61 16.63 6.90
C PRO A 104 -6.63 17.88 6.00
N CYS A 105 -5.70 17.94 5.05
CA CYS A 105 -5.76 18.94 3.97
C CYS A 105 -6.80 18.55 2.89
N VAL A 106 -7.07 17.26 2.71
CA VAL A 106 -8.12 16.74 1.82
C VAL A 106 -8.84 15.58 2.49
N VAL A 107 -10.16 15.60 2.42
CA VAL A 107 -11.02 14.46 2.75
C VAL A 107 -11.86 14.11 1.53
N LEU A 108 -11.78 12.87 1.11
CA LEU A 108 -12.56 12.30 0.01
C LEU A 108 -13.54 11.27 0.55
N GLN A 109 -14.79 11.32 0.10
CA GLN A 109 -15.71 10.20 0.20
C GLN A 109 -15.53 9.33 -1.05
N THR A 110 -14.98 8.13 -0.89
CA THR A 110 -14.68 7.22 -2.01
C THR A 110 -15.87 6.33 -2.38
N SER A 111 -16.76 6.09 -1.40
CA SER A 111 -18.07 5.42 -1.51
C SER A 111 -18.84 5.67 -0.20
N PRO A 112 -20.13 5.33 -0.10
CA PRO A 112 -20.86 5.45 1.16
C PRO A 112 -20.14 4.72 2.31
N GLY A 113 -19.91 5.42 3.43
CA GLY A 113 -19.21 4.87 4.60
C GLY A 113 -17.69 4.72 4.48
N HIS A 114 -17.06 5.17 3.36
CA HIS A 114 -15.62 5.05 3.15
C HIS A 114 -15.00 6.40 2.83
N LEU A 115 -14.00 6.79 3.63
CA LEU A 115 -13.29 8.04 3.49
C LEU A 115 -11.80 7.79 3.19
N GLN A 116 -11.19 8.73 2.52
CA GLN A 116 -9.74 8.89 2.44
C GLN A 116 -9.38 10.28 2.94
N ALA A 117 -8.44 10.35 3.87
CA ALA A 117 -7.95 11.59 4.43
C ALA A 117 -6.46 11.77 4.10
N TRP A 118 -6.11 12.88 3.47
CA TRP A 118 -4.73 13.28 3.25
C TRP A 118 -4.32 14.28 4.33
N VAL A 119 -3.25 13.97 5.06
CA VAL A 119 -2.66 14.84 6.07
C VAL A 119 -1.32 15.33 5.57
N ARG A 120 -1.14 16.65 5.47
CA ARG A 120 0.15 17.26 5.12
C ARG A 120 1.00 17.38 6.37
N ILE A 121 2.14 16.69 6.40
CA ILE A 121 3.04 16.61 7.55
C ILE A 121 4.29 17.45 7.35
N SER A 122 4.67 17.70 6.09
CA SER A 122 5.88 18.45 5.77
C SER A 122 5.72 19.26 4.50
N LEU A 123 6.47 20.34 4.39
CA LEU A 123 6.61 21.12 3.15
C LEU A 123 7.78 20.61 2.28
N THR A 124 8.61 19.74 2.84
CA THR A 124 9.74 19.10 2.16
C THR A 124 9.53 17.57 2.13
N PRO A 125 10.17 16.88 1.18
CA PRO A 125 10.07 15.43 1.10
C PRO A 125 10.51 14.72 2.39
N LEU A 126 9.80 13.66 2.72
CA LEU A 126 10.07 12.79 3.86
C LEU A 126 10.75 11.50 3.40
N ALA A 127 11.74 11.05 4.18
CA ALA A 127 12.34 9.72 3.95
C ALA A 127 11.29 8.61 4.05
N PRO A 128 11.35 7.57 3.19
CA PRO A 128 10.37 6.49 3.15
C PRO A 128 10.06 5.81 4.50
N PRO A 129 11.07 5.49 5.35
CA PRO A 129 10.80 4.90 6.66
C PRO A 129 10.01 5.84 7.58
N LEU A 130 10.33 7.14 7.53
CA LEU A 130 9.68 8.15 8.36
C LEU A 130 8.21 8.33 7.96
N ALA A 131 7.94 8.48 6.66
CA ALA A 131 6.58 8.59 6.15
C ALA A 131 5.74 7.33 6.47
N THR A 132 6.34 6.14 6.34
CA THR A 132 5.69 4.88 6.71
C THR A 132 5.39 4.79 8.21
N ALA A 133 6.33 5.22 9.08
CA ALA A 133 6.11 5.23 10.53
C ALA A 133 4.96 6.17 10.91
N ILE A 134 4.91 7.37 10.34
CA ILE A 134 3.81 8.32 10.56
C ILE A 134 2.47 7.74 10.07
N SER A 135 2.46 7.14 8.89
CA SER A 135 1.25 6.49 8.35
C SER A 135 0.70 5.43 9.29
N LYS A 136 1.58 4.59 9.85
CA LYS A 136 1.21 3.57 10.85
C LYS A 136 0.68 4.18 12.14
N GLN A 137 1.31 5.24 12.66
CA GLN A 137 0.83 5.93 13.85
C GLN A 137 -0.57 6.52 13.67
N LEU A 138 -0.81 7.20 12.54
CA LEU A 138 -2.12 7.77 12.22
C LEU A 138 -3.17 6.68 11.97
N ALA A 139 -2.84 5.61 11.25
CA ALA A 139 -3.76 4.48 11.05
C ALA A 139 -4.15 3.82 12.38
N HIS A 140 -3.20 3.64 13.28
CA HIS A 140 -3.46 3.11 14.63
C HIS A 140 -4.39 4.04 15.43
N ALA A 141 -4.12 5.34 15.41
CA ALA A 141 -4.89 6.32 16.18
C ALA A 141 -6.35 6.46 15.71
N TYR A 142 -6.60 6.28 14.42
CA TYR A 142 -7.90 6.56 13.79
C TYR A 142 -8.60 5.36 13.18
N GLY A 143 -8.06 4.15 13.37
CA GLY A 143 -8.66 2.93 12.79
C GLY A 143 -8.53 2.86 11.27
N GLY A 144 -7.46 3.41 10.71
CA GLY A 144 -7.16 3.32 9.29
C GLY A 144 -6.76 1.91 8.85
N ASP A 145 -6.93 1.62 7.55
CA ASP A 145 -6.52 0.35 6.97
C ASP A 145 -4.99 0.16 7.09
N TRP A 146 -4.61 -0.85 7.86
CA TRP A 146 -3.20 -1.17 8.11
C TRP A 146 -2.44 -1.60 6.86
N ALA A 147 -3.13 -2.18 5.88
CA ALA A 147 -2.53 -2.55 4.60
C ALA A 147 -2.19 -1.33 3.73
N SER A 148 -2.74 -0.17 4.06
CA SER A 148 -2.56 1.10 3.35
C SER A 148 -1.51 2.02 4.00
N THR A 149 -0.63 1.49 4.89
CA THR A 149 0.31 2.29 5.70
C THR A 149 1.72 2.35 5.13
N ASP A 150 1.91 2.38 3.83
CA ASP A 150 3.22 2.61 3.22
C ASP A 150 3.36 4.06 2.71
N TRP A 151 4.61 4.51 2.56
CA TRP A 151 4.93 5.87 2.13
C TRP A 151 4.49 6.23 0.71
N ARG A 152 4.18 5.22 -0.14
CA ARG A 152 3.75 5.35 -1.55
C ARG A 152 2.29 5.00 -1.74
N HIS A 153 1.51 4.94 -0.67
CA HIS A 153 0.11 4.53 -0.80
C HIS A 153 -0.67 5.53 -1.66
N LEU A 154 -1.40 4.98 -2.63
CA LEU A 154 -2.12 5.75 -3.64
C LEU A 154 -3.53 6.07 -3.14
N GLY A 155 -3.88 7.35 -3.08
CA GLY A 155 -5.26 7.77 -2.85
C GLY A 155 -6.03 7.96 -4.15
N ARG A 156 -7.32 8.10 -4.05
CA ARG A 156 -8.19 8.32 -5.21
C ARG A 156 -8.13 9.75 -5.71
N LEU A 157 -8.26 9.92 -7.01
CA LEU A 157 -8.50 11.22 -7.61
C LEU A 157 -10.01 11.51 -7.59
N ALA A 158 -10.39 12.66 -7.05
CA ALA A 158 -11.79 13.09 -6.96
C ALA A 158 -12.40 13.39 -8.34
N GLY A 159 -13.73 13.32 -8.42
CA GLY A 159 -14.46 13.62 -9.65
C GLY A 159 -14.54 12.45 -10.64
N PHE A 160 -14.13 11.26 -10.23
CA PHE A 160 -14.23 10.01 -10.99
C PHE A 160 -15.07 8.98 -10.23
N ARG A 161 -15.55 7.96 -10.92
CA ARG A 161 -16.29 6.87 -10.30
C ARG A 161 -15.35 5.85 -9.66
N ASN A 162 -15.74 5.33 -8.50
CA ASN A 162 -15.08 4.19 -7.86
C ASN A 162 -15.55 2.89 -8.50
N GLN A 163 -14.75 2.32 -9.39
CA GLN A 163 -15.07 1.15 -10.20
C GLN A 163 -14.82 -0.19 -9.47
N LYS A 164 -14.61 -0.17 -8.14
CA LYS A 164 -14.54 -1.42 -7.37
C LYS A 164 -15.93 -2.05 -7.32
N LEU A 165 -16.05 -3.31 -7.73
CA LEU A 165 -17.34 -4.01 -7.82
C LEU A 165 -18.05 -4.07 -6.47
N GLU A 166 -17.31 -4.31 -5.40
CA GLU A 166 -17.80 -4.36 -4.03
C GLU A 166 -18.34 -3.02 -3.50
N ARG A 167 -18.13 -1.93 -4.25
CA ARG A 167 -18.59 -0.57 -3.90
C ARG A 167 -19.75 -0.09 -4.76
N CYS A 168 -20.13 -0.86 -5.78
CA CYS A 168 -21.27 -0.52 -6.62
C CYS A 168 -22.58 -0.63 -5.83
N THR A 169 -23.54 0.22 -6.19
CA THR A 169 -24.90 0.13 -5.63
C THR A 169 -25.58 -1.15 -6.09
N ALA A 170 -26.70 -1.52 -5.44
CA ALA A 170 -27.53 -2.66 -5.85
C ALA A 170 -27.99 -2.58 -7.32
N PHE A 171 -28.04 -1.37 -7.90
CA PHE A 171 -28.38 -1.14 -9.31
C PHE A 171 -27.14 -1.12 -10.24
N GLY A 172 -25.97 -1.59 -9.76
CA GLY A 172 -24.74 -1.64 -10.54
C GLY A 172 -24.05 -0.29 -10.78
N SER A 173 -24.52 0.78 -10.15
CA SER A 173 -23.92 2.12 -10.31
C SER A 173 -22.68 2.30 -9.45
N ALA A 174 -21.54 2.60 -10.07
CA ALA A 174 -20.32 2.93 -9.36
C ALA A 174 -20.42 4.31 -8.68
N PRO A 175 -20.11 4.43 -7.36
CA PRO A 175 -20.21 5.69 -6.64
C PRO A 175 -19.16 6.70 -7.11
N TRP A 176 -19.48 7.99 -7.00
CA TRP A 176 -18.53 9.07 -7.28
C TRP A 176 -17.59 9.30 -6.11
N VAL A 177 -16.31 9.49 -6.41
CA VAL A 177 -15.33 9.99 -5.45
C VAL A 177 -15.54 11.50 -5.31
N LYS A 178 -15.99 11.93 -4.13
CA LYS A 178 -16.37 13.31 -3.83
C LYS A 178 -15.36 13.98 -2.91
N VAL A 179 -15.07 15.24 -3.14
CA VAL A 179 -14.33 16.06 -2.18
C VAL A 179 -15.28 16.52 -1.09
N VAL A 180 -15.07 16.04 0.14
CA VAL A 180 -15.79 16.48 1.34
C VAL A 180 -15.17 17.77 1.85
N GLU A 181 -13.85 17.73 2.08
CA GLU A 181 -13.07 18.88 2.54
C GLU A 181 -11.80 19.03 1.72
N ALA A 182 -11.37 20.27 1.51
CA ALA A 182 -10.12 20.56 0.82
C ALA A 182 -9.61 21.94 1.27
N ARG A 183 -8.45 21.96 1.95
CA ARG A 183 -7.79 23.16 2.46
C ARG A 183 -6.27 22.97 2.40
N PRO A 184 -5.47 23.89 1.88
CA PRO A 184 -4.02 23.74 1.77
C PRO A 184 -3.32 24.01 3.11
N ILE A 185 -3.60 23.18 4.12
CA ILE A 185 -3.08 23.31 5.47
C ILE A 185 -2.00 22.26 5.76
N LEU A 186 -1.04 22.63 6.60
CA LEU A 186 -0.14 21.72 7.28
C LEU A 186 -0.79 21.33 8.61
N ALA A 187 -0.75 20.07 8.99
CA ALA A 187 -1.26 19.61 10.27
C ALA A 187 -0.55 20.32 11.43
N SER A 188 -1.34 20.83 12.39
CA SER A 188 -0.77 21.63 13.48
C SER A 188 0.16 20.82 14.39
N ALA A 189 -0.10 19.51 14.57
CA ALA A 189 0.77 18.59 15.29
C ALA A 189 1.82 17.88 14.40
N ALA A 190 2.09 18.38 13.19
CA ALA A 190 3.04 17.75 12.27
C ALA A 190 4.44 17.51 12.88
N GLN A 191 4.96 18.47 13.66
CA GLN A 191 6.27 18.35 14.29
C GLN A 191 6.30 17.30 15.39
N ASP A 192 5.22 17.10 16.11
CA ASP A 192 5.10 16.06 17.14
C ASP A 192 5.05 14.67 16.51
N LEU A 193 4.30 14.52 15.41
CA LEU A 193 4.29 13.29 14.61
C LEU A 193 5.68 12.94 14.06
N LEU A 194 6.40 13.94 13.52
CA LEU A 194 7.74 13.75 13.01
C LEU A 194 8.72 13.32 14.13
N ARG A 195 8.61 13.93 15.30
CA ARG A 195 9.46 13.61 16.47
C ARG A 195 9.16 12.20 16.97
N SER A 196 7.90 11.87 17.20
CA SER A 196 7.44 10.56 17.67
C SER A 196 7.84 9.44 16.69
N ALA A 197 7.68 9.67 15.38
CA ALA A 197 8.06 8.68 14.37
C ALA A 197 9.57 8.46 14.31
N ARG A 198 10.39 9.52 14.43
CA ARG A 198 11.87 9.38 14.50
C ARG A 198 12.28 8.60 15.75
N GLN A 199 11.66 8.87 16.88
CA GLN A 199 11.92 8.14 18.12
C GLN A 199 11.56 6.65 17.97
N ALA A 200 10.40 6.34 17.43
CA ALA A 200 9.98 4.94 17.20
C ALA A 200 10.94 4.19 16.25
N ILE A 201 11.45 4.86 15.21
CA ILE A 201 12.45 4.27 14.31
C ILE A 201 13.78 4.03 15.05
N ALA A 202 14.24 5.00 15.88
CA ALA A 202 15.46 4.86 16.64
C ALA A 202 15.36 3.71 17.66
N GLU A 203 14.24 3.60 18.38
CA GLU A 203 13.95 2.51 19.32
C GLU A 203 13.93 1.13 18.63
N GLN A 204 13.34 1.04 17.42
CA GLN A 204 13.38 -0.19 16.61
C GLN A 204 14.80 -0.55 16.15
N SER A 205 15.65 0.45 15.92
CA SER A 205 17.04 0.24 15.54
C SER A 205 17.94 -0.12 16.73
N THR A 206 17.57 0.32 17.94
CA THR A 206 18.26 0.00 19.20
C THR A 206 17.68 -1.20 19.93
N ALA A 207 16.44 -1.59 19.62
CA ALA A 207 15.89 -2.85 20.06
C ALA A 207 16.81 -3.97 19.55
N ALA A 208 17.33 -4.76 20.50
CA ALA A 208 18.38 -5.76 20.28
C ALA A 208 18.16 -6.55 18.98
N PRO A 209 19.25 -6.88 18.26
CA PRO A 209 19.15 -7.82 17.15
C PRO A 209 18.33 -9.01 17.62
N LEU A 210 17.44 -9.50 16.78
CA LEU A 210 16.71 -10.76 17.06
C LEU A 210 17.73 -11.74 17.66
N PRO A 211 17.45 -12.36 18.83
CA PRO A 211 18.42 -13.23 19.48
C PRO A 211 18.87 -14.27 18.47
N GLY A 212 20.15 -14.21 18.06
CA GLY A 212 20.74 -15.13 17.07
C GLY A 212 21.30 -14.50 15.79
N ILE A 213 21.24 -13.17 15.57
CA ILE A 213 21.86 -12.54 14.41
C ILE A 213 23.03 -11.68 14.90
N ASP A 214 24.20 -12.28 15.04
CA ASP A 214 25.48 -11.57 15.25
C ASP A 214 25.95 -11.01 13.90
N PRO A 215 26.12 -9.68 13.75
CA PRO A 215 26.65 -9.08 12.52
C PRO A 215 28.05 -9.59 12.15
N GLY A 216 28.82 -10.09 13.15
CA GLY A 216 30.16 -10.66 12.94
C GLY A 216 30.15 -12.08 12.35
N LEU A 217 29.08 -12.88 12.56
CA LEU A 217 28.96 -14.24 12.03
C LEU A 217 28.49 -14.30 10.58
N HIS A 218 27.94 -13.19 10.04
CA HIS A 218 27.39 -13.17 8.70
C HIS A 218 28.40 -13.49 7.59
N ARG A 219 29.65 -13.17 7.76
CA ARG A 219 30.69 -13.42 6.75
C ARG A 219 31.22 -14.86 6.74
N SER A 220 31.16 -15.57 7.86
CA SER A 220 31.80 -16.89 7.98
C SER A 220 30.89 -18.05 7.59
N GLN A 221 29.56 -17.91 7.75
CA GLN A 221 28.60 -18.97 7.41
C GLN A 221 28.01 -18.85 6.00
N GLU A 222 28.04 -17.67 5.38
CA GLU A 222 27.70 -17.50 3.96
C GLU A 222 28.65 -18.27 3.01
N SER A 223 29.90 -18.48 3.45
CA SER A 223 30.89 -19.26 2.71
C SER A 223 30.55 -20.76 2.52
N ALA A 224 29.55 -21.28 3.24
CA ALA A 224 29.17 -22.70 3.16
C ALA A 224 28.06 -22.99 2.14
N MET A 225 27.30 -21.99 1.68
CA MET A 225 26.23 -22.18 0.70
C MET A 225 26.62 -21.61 -0.66
N THR A 226 26.82 -22.49 -1.65
CA THR A 226 27.07 -22.03 -3.03
C THR A 226 25.82 -21.44 -3.65
N ALA A 227 25.98 -20.48 -4.56
CA ALA A 227 24.86 -19.90 -5.34
C ALA A 227 24.03 -20.99 -6.04
N GLN A 228 24.69 -22.02 -6.55
CA GLN A 228 24.04 -23.17 -7.16
C GLN A 228 23.22 -24.00 -6.16
N GLY A 229 23.71 -24.18 -4.93
CA GLY A 229 23.00 -24.86 -3.85
C GLY A 229 21.73 -24.10 -3.43
N ALA A 230 21.83 -22.79 -3.22
CA ALA A 230 20.71 -21.93 -2.88
C ALA A 230 19.65 -21.89 -3.99
N ALA A 231 20.07 -21.71 -5.25
CA ALA A 231 19.17 -21.71 -6.39
C ALA A 231 18.47 -23.08 -6.58
N ARG A 232 19.16 -24.19 -6.29
CA ARG A 232 18.55 -25.53 -6.34
C ARG A 232 17.48 -25.71 -5.26
N ILE A 233 17.75 -25.27 -4.02
CA ILE A 233 16.76 -25.31 -2.93
C ILE A 233 15.55 -24.47 -3.29
N TYR A 234 15.75 -23.23 -3.73
CA TYR A 234 14.67 -22.34 -4.13
C TYR A 234 13.81 -22.96 -5.23
N ARG A 235 14.44 -23.47 -6.30
CA ARG A 235 13.77 -24.11 -7.44
C ARG A 235 12.98 -25.35 -7.04
N SER A 236 13.53 -26.22 -6.19
CA SER A 236 12.84 -27.43 -5.74
C SER A 236 11.53 -27.13 -4.98
N TRP A 237 11.47 -26.00 -4.26
CA TRP A 237 10.24 -25.56 -3.65
C TRP A 237 9.26 -24.97 -4.64
N MET A 238 9.74 -24.26 -5.68
CA MET A 238 8.89 -23.73 -6.75
C MET A 238 8.22 -24.87 -7.52
N GLU A 239 8.97 -25.90 -7.87
CA GLU A 239 8.46 -27.11 -8.52
C GLU A 239 7.46 -27.84 -7.62
N ARG A 240 7.81 -28.05 -6.35
CA ARG A 240 6.94 -28.72 -5.37
C ARG A 240 5.60 -28.03 -5.15
N TRP A 241 5.57 -26.71 -5.24
CA TRP A 241 4.37 -25.90 -5.08
C TRP A 241 3.66 -25.60 -6.41
N HIS A 242 4.21 -26.07 -7.53
CA HIS A 242 3.70 -25.80 -8.88
C HIS A 242 3.48 -24.31 -9.14
N ILE A 243 4.41 -23.45 -8.67
CA ILE A 243 4.23 -22.00 -8.67
C ILE A 243 4.02 -21.45 -10.08
N LEU A 244 4.86 -21.85 -11.04
CA LEU A 244 4.79 -21.36 -12.43
C LEU A 244 3.56 -21.88 -13.18
N GLU A 245 3.04 -23.05 -12.81
CA GLU A 245 1.84 -23.63 -13.41
C GLU A 245 0.57 -22.98 -12.85
N ARG A 246 0.56 -22.67 -11.56
CA ARG A 246 -0.61 -22.15 -10.84
C ARG A 246 -0.77 -20.63 -10.97
N PHE A 247 0.32 -19.91 -11.21
CA PHE A 247 0.34 -18.44 -11.23
C PHE A 247 1.01 -17.93 -12.51
N PRO A 248 0.25 -17.53 -13.54
CA PRO A 248 0.79 -17.01 -14.78
C PRO A 248 1.60 -15.70 -14.61
N HIS A 249 1.36 -14.98 -13.51
CA HIS A 249 2.10 -13.79 -13.12
C HIS A 249 2.51 -13.92 -11.65
N VAL A 250 3.73 -14.39 -11.42
CA VAL A 250 4.25 -14.67 -10.07
C VAL A 250 4.68 -13.38 -9.40
N ASP A 251 4.11 -13.08 -8.23
CA ASP A 251 4.68 -12.12 -7.31
C ASP A 251 5.74 -12.82 -6.44
N TRP A 252 6.99 -12.67 -6.83
CA TRP A 252 8.12 -13.31 -6.16
C TRP A 252 8.29 -12.86 -4.70
N SER A 253 7.77 -11.68 -4.31
CA SER A 253 7.83 -11.23 -2.92
C SER A 253 6.92 -12.06 -2.02
N ILE A 254 5.77 -12.48 -2.54
CA ILE A 254 4.85 -13.40 -1.84
C ILE A 254 5.48 -14.78 -1.73
N VAL A 255 6.09 -15.26 -2.82
CA VAL A 255 6.74 -16.56 -2.87
C VAL A 255 7.93 -16.62 -1.91
N ASP A 256 8.75 -15.57 -1.86
CA ASP A 256 9.86 -15.46 -0.89
C ASP A 256 9.36 -15.50 0.55
N LEU A 257 8.25 -14.82 0.85
CA LEU A 257 7.66 -14.86 2.18
C LEU A 257 7.15 -16.27 2.55
N TRP A 258 6.51 -16.96 1.61
CA TRP A 258 6.05 -18.34 1.83
C TRP A 258 7.22 -19.28 2.05
N LEU A 259 8.26 -19.16 1.24
CA LEU A 259 9.47 -19.97 1.36
C LEU A 259 10.19 -19.71 2.67
N ALA A 260 10.38 -18.44 3.05
CA ALA A 260 10.97 -18.06 4.32
C ALA A 260 10.19 -18.65 5.49
N SER A 261 8.85 -18.49 5.51
CA SER A 261 8.00 -19.04 6.55
C SER A 261 8.11 -20.56 6.65
N LYS A 262 8.20 -21.26 5.51
CA LYS A 262 8.33 -22.71 5.48
C LYS A 262 9.70 -23.20 5.97
N LEU A 263 10.77 -22.55 5.54
CA LEU A 263 12.14 -22.90 5.92
C LEU A 263 12.38 -22.64 7.41
N LEU A 264 11.89 -21.52 7.94
CA LEU A 264 11.95 -21.24 9.37
C LEU A 264 11.15 -22.27 10.20
N ALA A 265 9.97 -22.67 9.72
CA ALA A 265 9.18 -23.75 10.34
C ALA A 265 9.88 -25.13 10.29
N LEU A 266 10.81 -25.32 9.37
CA LEU A 266 11.69 -26.51 9.30
C LEU A 266 12.99 -26.32 10.11
N HIS A 267 13.07 -25.32 10.95
CA HIS A 267 14.22 -25.00 11.83
C HIS A 267 15.51 -24.64 11.04
N ILE A 268 15.38 -24.23 9.77
CA ILE A 268 16.50 -23.63 9.03
C ILE A 268 16.82 -22.27 9.65
N SER A 269 18.09 -21.97 9.87
CA SER A 269 18.48 -20.72 10.51
C SER A 269 18.09 -19.50 9.65
N PRO A 270 17.72 -18.35 10.28
CA PRO A 270 17.40 -17.14 9.53
C PRO A 270 18.50 -16.70 8.55
N THR A 271 19.75 -16.89 8.93
CA THR A 271 20.93 -16.62 8.08
C THR A 271 20.94 -17.48 6.81
N GLN A 272 20.70 -18.78 6.96
CA GLN A 272 20.61 -19.68 5.81
C GLN A 272 19.41 -19.38 4.94
N VAL A 273 18.27 -19.03 5.52
CA VAL A 273 17.08 -18.61 4.77
C VAL A 273 17.37 -17.32 3.99
N ALA A 274 18.05 -16.33 4.60
CA ALA A 274 18.48 -15.12 3.92
C ALA A 274 19.38 -15.44 2.71
N ALA A 275 20.36 -16.33 2.87
CA ALA A 275 21.25 -16.75 1.80
C ALA A 275 20.49 -17.47 0.65
N ILE A 276 19.51 -18.33 0.98
CA ILE A 276 18.67 -19.01 -0.02
C ILE A 276 17.84 -17.99 -0.81
N LEU A 277 17.24 -17.00 -0.14
CA LEU A 277 16.49 -15.96 -0.83
C LEU A 277 17.39 -15.07 -1.68
N ARG A 278 18.54 -14.63 -1.14
CA ARG A 278 19.50 -13.76 -1.84
C ARG A 278 20.05 -14.39 -3.11
N LEU A 279 20.39 -15.65 -3.05
CA LEU A 279 21.07 -16.36 -4.13
C LEU A 279 20.13 -17.16 -5.04
N GLY A 280 18.92 -17.47 -4.56
CA GLY A 280 17.99 -18.36 -5.27
C GLY A 280 16.75 -17.68 -5.81
N SER A 281 16.34 -16.56 -5.25
CA SER A 281 15.15 -15.86 -5.70
C SER A 281 15.36 -15.19 -7.06
N PRO A 282 14.45 -15.37 -8.04
CA PRO A 282 14.55 -14.72 -9.35
C PRO A 282 14.58 -13.20 -9.22
N ASP A 283 15.42 -12.56 -10.06
CA ASP A 283 15.57 -11.11 -10.18
C ASP A 283 15.95 -10.39 -8.86
N PHE A 284 16.61 -11.11 -7.94
CA PHE A 284 17.10 -10.50 -6.71
C PHE A 284 18.44 -9.73 -6.97
N PRO A 285 18.60 -8.49 -6.45
CA PRO A 285 17.67 -7.68 -5.68
C PRO A 285 16.67 -6.94 -6.58
N ARG A 286 15.41 -7.21 -6.43
CA ARG A 286 14.35 -6.57 -7.22
C ARG A 286 14.32 -5.04 -7.01
N GLN A 287 13.50 -4.33 -7.76
CA GLN A 287 13.32 -2.86 -7.70
C GLN A 287 12.91 -2.31 -6.29
N HIS A 288 13.21 -3.02 -5.20
CA HIS A 288 12.76 -2.70 -3.84
C HIS A 288 13.80 -1.95 -2.98
N GLY A 289 14.78 -1.30 -3.58
CA GLY A 289 15.79 -0.54 -2.85
C GLY A 289 16.86 -1.42 -2.20
N ASP A 290 17.12 -1.26 -0.90
CA ASP A 290 18.14 -1.98 -0.17
C ASP A 290 17.81 -3.50 -0.04
N PRO A 291 18.63 -4.40 -0.60
CA PRO A 291 18.46 -5.86 -0.50
C PRO A 291 18.44 -6.38 0.94
N GLU A 292 19.24 -5.80 1.82
CA GLU A 292 19.32 -6.20 3.22
C GLU A 292 18.05 -5.85 3.98
N ASP A 293 17.49 -4.66 3.72
CA ASP A 293 16.21 -4.25 4.28
C ASP A 293 15.07 -5.15 3.80
N TYR A 294 15.08 -5.55 2.54
CA TYR A 294 14.11 -6.51 2.00
C TYR A 294 14.17 -7.85 2.72
N LEU A 295 15.37 -8.44 2.87
CA LEU A 295 15.56 -9.72 3.58
C LEU A 295 15.15 -9.62 5.04
N ARG A 296 15.58 -8.57 5.72
CA ARG A 296 15.23 -8.33 7.12
C ARG A 296 13.71 -8.28 7.33
N ARG A 297 12.97 -7.53 6.50
CA ARG A 297 11.51 -7.43 6.58
C ARG A 297 10.81 -8.74 6.24
N THR A 298 11.29 -9.46 5.23
CA THR A 298 10.73 -10.75 4.83
C THR A 298 10.89 -11.78 5.94
N LEU A 299 12.08 -11.89 6.54
CA LEU A 299 12.35 -12.81 7.64
C LEU A 299 11.59 -12.44 8.90
N ALA A 300 11.53 -11.16 9.28
CA ALA A 300 10.76 -10.70 10.42
C ALA A 300 9.25 -11.05 10.27
N ARG A 301 8.70 -10.86 9.07
CA ARG A 301 7.30 -11.21 8.78
C ARG A 301 7.08 -12.73 8.76
N ALA A 302 8.04 -13.48 8.26
CA ALA A 302 7.99 -14.95 8.20
C ALA A 302 8.07 -15.59 9.59
N ALA A 303 8.83 -15.00 10.51
CA ALA A 303 9.01 -15.46 11.90
C ALA A 303 7.86 -15.03 12.82
N ALA A 304 7.04 -14.04 12.44
CA ALA A 304 5.92 -13.57 13.26
C ALA A 304 4.92 -14.71 13.52
N PRO A 305 4.49 -14.92 14.78
CA PRO A 305 3.49 -15.94 15.08
C PRO A 305 2.20 -15.63 14.30
N ARG A 306 1.71 -16.59 13.54
CA ARG A 306 0.40 -16.51 12.91
C ARG A 306 -0.64 -16.48 14.01
N THR A 307 -1.19 -15.33 14.32
CA THR A 307 -2.42 -15.22 15.11
C THR A 307 -3.51 -15.91 14.30
N VAL A 308 -3.81 -17.15 14.66
CA VAL A 308 -4.99 -17.84 14.16
C VAL A 308 -6.16 -17.06 14.75
N CYS A 309 -6.82 -16.29 13.90
CA CYS A 309 -8.10 -15.70 14.25
C CYS A 309 -9.09 -16.87 14.38
N SER A 310 -9.27 -17.33 15.61
CA SER A 310 -10.31 -18.27 15.97
C SER A 310 -11.64 -17.55 15.82
N THR A 311 -12.29 -17.78 14.69
CA THR A 311 -13.70 -17.48 14.50
C THR A 311 -14.48 -18.32 15.53
N PRO A 312 -15.31 -17.74 16.40
CA PRO A 312 -16.19 -18.54 17.22
C PRO A 312 -17.21 -19.26 16.33
N ALA A 313 -17.20 -20.57 16.40
CA ALA A 313 -18.21 -21.41 15.80
C ALA A 313 -19.57 -21.09 16.40
N THR A 314 -20.44 -20.43 15.64
CA THR A 314 -21.88 -20.44 15.90
C THR A 314 -22.50 -21.41 14.94
N ALA A 315 -22.95 -22.51 15.47
CA ALA A 315 -23.66 -23.56 14.77
C ALA A 315 -25.04 -23.10 14.30
N ALA A 316 -25.39 -23.44 13.08
CA ALA A 316 -26.77 -23.83 12.72
C ALA A 316 -26.74 -24.74 11.47
N PRO A 317 -27.50 -25.83 11.44
CA PRO A 317 -27.42 -26.87 10.42
C PRO A 317 -28.37 -26.60 9.25
N GLY A 318 -28.01 -26.99 8.04
CA GLY A 318 -28.99 -27.00 7.00
C GLY A 318 -28.49 -27.14 5.57
N ARG A 319 -28.47 -28.39 5.11
CA ARG A 319 -28.65 -28.94 3.77
C ARG A 319 -27.45 -29.11 2.85
N PRO A 320 -27.28 -30.29 2.32
CA PRO A 320 -26.22 -30.64 1.37
C PRO A 320 -26.58 -30.14 -0.04
N ARG A 321 -25.58 -29.59 -0.73
CA ARG A 321 -25.66 -29.38 -2.18
C ARG A 321 -24.72 -30.35 -2.89
N ALA A 322 -25.31 -31.03 -3.84
CA ALA A 322 -24.81 -32.11 -4.66
C ALA A 322 -23.51 -31.78 -5.37
N LEU A 323 -22.62 -32.74 -5.39
CA LEU A 323 -21.51 -32.91 -6.36
C LEU A 323 -22.06 -32.92 -7.79
N ILE A 324 -21.40 -32.16 -8.66
CA ILE A 324 -21.35 -32.47 -10.08
C ILE A 324 -19.88 -32.26 -10.47
N ASP A 325 -19.17 -33.40 -10.66
CA ASP A 325 -18.06 -33.59 -11.56
C ASP A 325 -18.57 -33.84 -12.98
N PRO A 326 -17.79 -33.74 -14.03
CA PRO A 326 -16.30 -33.77 -14.12
C PRO A 326 -15.62 -32.45 -14.44
#